data_404f36f3f7f1829f891200405130c1e2
#
_entry.id   404f36f3f7f1829f891200405130c1e2
#
_cell.length_a   1.000
_cell.length_b   1.000
_cell.length_c   1.000
_cell.angle_alpha   90.00
_cell.angle_beta   90.00
_cell.angle_gamma   90.00
#
_symmetry.space_group_name_H-M   'P 1'
#
loop_
_entity.id
_entity.type
_entity.pdbx_description
1 polymer ?
#
loop_
_entity_poly.entity_id
_entity_poly.type
_entity_poly.pdbx_seq_one_letter_code
_entity_poly.pdbx_strand_id
1 'polypeptide(L)'
;MKKTLADLDFAKGDGLVPVIVQDINTKEVLTLAYANKESLELTQKTGNSWFWSRSRNKLWMKGEESGNTQKVKEILVDCDSDAIIYLVEPSGPACHTGQRVCFHNKLD
;
A
#
# COMPACT_ATOMS: atom_id res chain seq x y z
N MET A 1 20.45 -0.55 -3.41
CA MET A 1 20.13 -0.05 -4.77
C MET A 1 18.84 0.72 -4.73
N LYS A 2 18.74 1.74 -5.54
CA LYS A 2 17.52 2.52 -5.66
C LYS A 2 16.86 2.28 -7.01
N LYS A 3 15.53 2.16 -6.99
CA LYS A 3 14.72 2.07 -8.20
C LYS A 3 13.79 3.28 -8.24
N THR A 4 13.33 3.63 -9.44
CA THR A 4 12.41 4.75 -9.64
C THR A 4 11.06 4.21 -10.09
N LEU A 5 10.06 5.09 -10.12
CA LEU A 5 8.73 4.74 -10.61
C LEU A 5 8.78 4.16 -12.03
N ALA A 6 9.70 4.66 -12.86
CA ALA A 6 9.86 4.17 -14.23
C ALA A 6 10.36 2.72 -14.31
N ASP A 7 11.00 2.24 -13.25
CA ASP A 7 11.52 0.85 -13.21
C ASP A 7 10.43 -0.17 -12.93
N LEU A 8 9.28 0.25 -12.43
CA LEU A 8 8.20 -0.67 -12.05
C LEU A 8 7.51 -1.29 -13.26
N ASP A 9 7.27 -2.59 -13.20
CA ASP A 9 6.61 -3.35 -14.26
C ASP A 9 5.10 -3.43 -13.99
N PHE A 10 4.38 -2.37 -14.33
CA PHE A 10 2.93 -2.35 -14.22
C PHE A 10 2.25 -3.23 -15.27
N ALA A 11 2.89 -3.44 -16.41
CA ALA A 11 2.31 -4.23 -17.50
C ALA A 11 2.08 -5.69 -17.10
N LYS A 12 2.97 -6.25 -16.29
CA LYS A 12 2.88 -7.63 -15.82
C LYS A 12 1.60 -7.88 -15.00
N GLY A 13 1.14 -6.87 -14.27
CA GLY A 13 -0.07 -6.92 -13.44
C GLY A 13 -1.25 -6.22 -14.08
N ASP A 14 -1.25 -6.07 -15.38
CA ASP A 14 -2.35 -5.42 -16.10
C ASP A 14 -2.60 -3.98 -15.64
N GLY A 15 -1.52 -3.26 -15.42
CA GLY A 15 -1.52 -1.88 -14.95
C GLY A 15 -1.41 -1.71 -13.44
N LEU A 16 -1.34 -2.82 -12.69
CA LEU A 16 -1.30 -2.81 -11.23
C LEU A 16 -0.08 -3.54 -10.69
N VAL A 17 0.37 -3.10 -9.52
CA VAL A 17 1.34 -3.86 -8.71
C VAL A 17 0.73 -4.11 -7.34
N PRO A 18 0.96 -5.30 -6.74
CA PRO A 18 0.54 -5.55 -5.37
C PRO A 18 1.37 -4.73 -4.40
N VAL A 19 0.72 -4.24 -3.36
CA VAL A 19 1.35 -3.44 -2.32
C VAL A 19 1.13 -4.13 -0.98
N ILE A 20 2.20 -4.54 -0.34
CA ILE A 20 2.16 -4.97 1.05
C ILE A 20 2.32 -3.71 1.90
N VAL A 21 1.43 -3.50 2.85
CA VAL A 21 1.54 -2.39 3.79
C VAL A 21 2.03 -2.95 5.11
N GLN A 22 3.17 -2.46 5.57
CA GLN A 22 3.85 -2.95 6.77
C GLN A 22 4.12 -1.79 7.72
N ASP A 23 3.88 -2.02 9.01
CA ASP A 23 4.20 -1.05 10.05
C ASP A 23 5.72 -0.95 10.17
N ILE A 24 6.28 0.25 10.01
CA ILE A 24 7.73 0.45 10.02
C ILE A 24 8.34 0.17 11.39
N ASN A 25 7.58 0.34 12.46
CA ASN A 25 8.06 0.16 13.82
C ASN A 25 7.91 -1.28 14.33
N THR A 26 6.74 -1.88 14.15
CA THR A 26 6.45 -3.22 14.67
C THR A 26 6.78 -4.33 13.69
N LYS A 27 6.92 -4.00 12.41
CA LYS A 27 7.14 -4.95 11.31
C LYS A 27 5.91 -5.82 11.00
N GLU A 28 4.77 -5.54 11.62
CA GLU A 28 3.53 -6.26 11.31
C GLU A 28 3.08 -5.95 9.89
N VAL A 29 2.61 -6.97 9.18
CA VAL A 29 1.95 -6.80 7.89
C VAL A 29 0.52 -6.35 8.17
N LEU A 30 0.18 -5.15 7.71
CA LEU A 30 -1.12 -4.54 8.02
C LEU A 30 -2.19 -4.94 7.01
N THR A 31 -1.87 -4.90 5.72
CA THR A 31 -2.82 -5.22 4.66
C THR A 31 -2.09 -5.48 3.35
N LEU A 32 -2.82 -5.97 2.37
CA LEU A 32 -2.38 -6.06 0.98
C LEU A 32 -3.42 -5.34 0.10
N ALA A 33 -2.93 -4.51 -0.79
CA ALA A 33 -3.77 -3.77 -1.72
C ALA A 33 -3.07 -3.69 -3.08
N TYR A 34 -3.57 -2.86 -3.98
CA TYR A 34 -3.00 -2.69 -5.32
C TYR A 34 -2.81 -1.23 -5.63
N ALA A 35 -1.79 -0.93 -6.42
CA ALA A 35 -1.49 0.42 -6.86
C ALA A 35 -1.33 0.44 -8.37
N ASN A 36 -1.85 1.48 -9.01
CA ASN A 36 -1.50 1.80 -10.37
C ASN A 36 -0.44 2.92 -10.33
N LYS A 37 0.03 3.34 -11.49
CA LYS A 37 1.05 4.39 -11.58
C LYS A 37 0.60 5.67 -10.90
N GLU A 38 -0.66 6.07 -11.12
CA GLU A 38 -1.21 7.31 -10.58
C GLU A 38 -1.30 7.28 -9.06
N SER A 39 -1.78 6.17 -8.47
CA SER A 39 -1.85 6.04 -7.01
C SER A 39 -0.46 6.07 -6.37
N LEU A 40 0.52 5.45 -7.02
CA LEU A 40 1.89 5.47 -6.52
C LEU A 40 2.50 6.87 -6.59
N GLU A 41 2.24 7.61 -7.68
CA GLU A 41 2.66 9.00 -7.78
C GLU A 41 2.07 9.86 -6.66
N LEU A 42 0.79 9.66 -6.36
CA LEU A 42 0.12 10.36 -5.27
C LEU A 42 0.73 10.00 -3.91
N THR A 43 1.08 8.74 -3.71
CA THR A 43 1.74 8.30 -2.47
C THR A 43 3.09 9.00 -2.30
N GLN A 44 3.88 9.08 -3.36
CA GLN A 44 5.17 9.77 -3.32
C GLN A 44 5.00 11.27 -3.08
N LYS A 45 3.99 11.87 -3.69
CA LYS A 45 3.75 13.32 -3.61
C LYS A 45 3.20 13.72 -2.23
N THR A 46 2.27 12.97 -1.69
CA THR A 46 1.56 13.35 -0.45
C THR A 46 2.16 12.77 0.82
N GLY A 47 2.87 11.65 0.70
CA GLY A 47 3.36 10.93 1.86
C GLY A 47 2.32 10.05 2.54
N ASN A 48 1.14 9.92 1.98
CA ASN A 48 0.07 9.07 2.49
C ASN A 48 -0.12 7.87 1.57
N SER A 49 -0.68 6.77 2.12
CA SER A 49 -0.92 5.55 1.33
C SER A 49 -2.09 5.74 0.38
N TRP A 50 -1.80 5.73 -0.91
CA TRP A 50 -2.80 5.74 -1.97
C TRP A 50 -2.79 4.42 -2.72
N PHE A 51 -3.96 4.00 -3.16
CA PHE A 51 -4.18 2.71 -3.81
C PHE A 51 -5.15 2.85 -4.98
N TRP A 52 -5.21 1.79 -5.79
CA TRP A 52 -6.25 1.61 -6.81
C TRP A 52 -7.22 0.54 -6.33
N SER A 53 -8.49 0.87 -6.23
CA SER A 53 -9.52 -0.09 -5.89
C SER A 53 -9.98 -0.81 -7.15
N ARG A 54 -9.73 -2.13 -7.22
CA ARG A 54 -10.15 -2.95 -8.36
C ARG A 54 -11.67 -3.09 -8.44
N SER A 55 -12.33 -3.21 -7.30
CA SER A 55 -13.78 -3.39 -7.24
C SER A 55 -14.55 -2.11 -7.57
N ARG A 56 -14.03 -0.96 -7.15
CA ARG A 56 -14.66 0.34 -7.38
C ARG A 56 -14.13 1.05 -8.61
N ASN A 57 -13.04 0.55 -9.16
CA ASN A 57 -12.37 1.12 -10.33
C ASN A 57 -12.03 2.61 -10.13
N LYS A 58 -11.43 2.94 -8.97
CA LYS A 58 -11.04 4.31 -8.64
C LYS A 58 -9.85 4.37 -7.69
N LEU A 59 -9.24 5.55 -7.65
CA LEU A 59 -8.20 5.89 -6.67
C LEU A 59 -8.82 6.05 -5.28
N TRP A 60 -8.08 5.64 -4.24
CA TRP A 60 -8.49 5.94 -2.88
C TRP A 60 -7.27 6.08 -1.97
N MET A 61 -7.40 6.93 -0.95
CA MET A 61 -6.39 7.12 0.08
C MET A 61 -6.84 6.41 1.35
N LYS A 62 -5.95 5.65 1.96
CA LYS A 62 -6.26 4.99 3.24
C LYS A 62 -6.59 6.05 4.29
N GLY A 63 -7.74 5.90 4.91
CA GLY A 63 -8.18 6.81 5.97
C GLY A 63 -8.90 8.07 5.48
N GLU A 64 -9.21 8.19 4.19
CA GLU A 64 -9.88 9.39 3.67
C GLU A 64 -11.26 9.63 4.29
N GLU A 65 -11.93 8.58 4.76
CA GLU A 65 -13.20 8.69 5.46
C GLU A 65 -13.08 8.47 6.96
N SER A 66 -12.31 7.44 7.36
CA SER A 66 -12.18 7.05 8.77
C SER A 66 -11.22 7.91 9.58
N GLY A 67 -10.30 8.61 8.91
CA GLY A 67 -9.22 9.33 9.58
C GLY A 67 -8.03 8.43 9.93
N ASN A 68 -8.12 7.12 9.70
CA ASN A 68 -7.04 6.17 9.99
C ASN A 68 -6.02 6.15 8.85
N THR A 69 -5.34 7.28 8.65
CA THR A 69 -4.35 7.44 7.59
C THR A 69 -3.08 6.66 7.89
N GLN A 70 -2.26 6.48 6.87
CA GLN A 70 -0.97 5.81 6.98
C GLN A 70 0.08 6.71 6.35
N LYS A 71 1.05 7.14 7.16
CA LYS A 71 2.16 7.95 6.68
C LYS A 71 3.23 7.03 6.12
N VAL A 72 3.50 7.15 4.82
CA VAL A 72 4.49 6.31 4.14
C VAL A 72 5.87 6.90 4.37
N LYS A 73 6.73 6.13 5.03
CA LYS A 73 8.11 6.54 5.34
C LYS A 73 9.08 6.05 4.28
N GLU A 74 8.85 4.88 3.73
CA GLU A 74 9.67 4.29 2.67
C GLU A 74 8.81 3.44 1.75
N ILE A 75 9.22 3.33 0.50
CA ILE A 75 8.63 2.41 -0.47
C ILE A 75 9.75 1.49 -0.93
N LEU A 76 9.58 0.19 -0.71
CA LEU A 76 10.54 -0.83 -1.13
C LEU A 76 10.02 -1.51 -2.39
N VAL A 77 10.92 -1.83 -3.30
CA VAL A 77 10.59 -2.49 -4.58
C VAL A 77 11.30 -3.83 -4.58
N ASP A 78 10.63 -4.88 -5.04
CA ASP A 78 11.23 -6.21 -5.08
C ASP A 78 12.23 -6.36 -6.25
N CYS A 79 12.88 -7.53 -6.32
CA CYS A 79 14.01 -7.72 -7.23
C CYS A 79 13.66 -7.62 -8.71
N ASP A 80 12.45 -8.00 -9.12
CA ASP A 80 11.99 -7.93 -10.51
C ASP A 80 11.00 -6.79 -10.76
N SER A 81 10.84 -5.89 -9.79
CA SER A 81 10.08 -4.64 -9.93
C SER A 81 8.60 -4.82 -10.21
N ASP A 82 8.00 -5.89 -9.69
CA ASP A 82 6.57 -6.19 -9.89
C ASP A 82 5.74 -6.20 -8.60
N ALA A 83 6.36 -5.92 -7.45
CA ALA A 83 5.68 -5.82 -6.16
C ALA A 83 6.39 -4.79 -5.28
N ILE A 84 5.64 -4.14 -4.41
CA ILE A 84 6.20 -3.10 -3.55
C ILE A 84 5.70 -3.24 -2.11
N ILE A 85 6.42 -2.62 -1.19
CA ILE A 85 6.03 -2.49 0.20
C ILE A 85 5.96 -1.01 0.55
N TYR A 86 4.85 -0.58 1.15
CA TYR A 86 4.79 0.70 1.84
C TYR A 86 5.15 0.46 3.30
N LEU A 87 6.25 1.03 3.77
CA LEU A 87 6.59 1.04 5.19
C LEU A 87 5.95 2.28 5.79
N VAL A 88 4.99 2.08 6.70
CA VAL A 88 4.12 3.16 7.17
C VAL A 88 4.13 3.32 8.68
N GLU A 89 3.75 4.52 9.11
CA GLU A 89 3.34 4.78 10.49
C GLU A 89 1.83 4.95 10.46
N PRO A 90 1.04 3.95 10.94
CA PRO A 90 -0.41 4.07 10.92
C PRO A 90 -0.91 4.98 12.04
N SER A 91 -1.95 5.77 11.76
CA SER A 91 -2.58 6.61 12.77
C SER A 91 -3.77 5.92 13.46
N GLY A 92 -4.10 4.72 13.02
CA GLY A 92 -5.20 3.93 13.59
C GLY A 92 -5.25 2.54 12.96
N PRO A 93 -6.29 1.75 13.29
CA PRO A 93 -6.43 0.39 12.76
C PRO A 93 -6.42 0.34 11.23
N ALA A 94 -5.74 -0.66 10.67
CA ALA A 94 -5.68 -0.83 9.22
C ALA A 94 -6.96 -1.44 8.65
N CYS A 95 -7.61 -2.31 9.41
CA CYS A 95 -8.81 -3.00 8.97
C CYS A 95 -10.07 -2.18 9.25
N HIS A 96 -11.03 -2.18 8.31
CA HIS A 96 -12.30 -1.48 8.50
C HIS A 96 -13.13 -2.05 9.68
N THR A 97 -12.81 -3.26 10.14
CA THR A 97 -13.45 -3.89 11.30
C THR A 97 -12.94 -3.34 12.63
N GLY A 98 -11.94 -2.46 12.61
CA GLY A 98 -11.31 -1.91 13.80
C GLY A 98 -10.11 -2.69 14.30
N GLN A 99 -9.77 -3.81 13.66
CA GLN A 99 -8.58 -4.58 13.99
C GLN A 99 -7.32 -3.87 13.49
N ARG A 100 -6.23 -4.00 14.25
CA ARG A 100 -4.95 -3.37 13.92
C ARG A 100 -4.43 -3.78 12.54
N VAL A 101 -4.58 -5.07 12.20
CA VAL A 101 -4.15 -5.63 10.92
C VAL A 101 -5.33 -6.30 10.24
N CYS A 102 -5.29 -6.36 8.89
CA CYS A 102 -6.32 -7.06 8.14
C CYS A 102 -6.19 -8.58 8.26
N PHE A 103 -4.99 -9.06 8.51
CA PHE A 103 -4.69 -10.50 8.61
C PHE A 103 -4.85 -11.01 10.04
N HIS A 104 -6.07 -10.91 10.59
CA HIS A 104 -6.34 -11.29 11.97
C HIS A 104 -7.09 -12.62 12.12
N ASN A 105 -7.32 -13.32 11.01
CA ASN A 105 -7.92 -14.64 11.00
C ASN A 105 -6.89 -15.68 10.59
N LYS A 106 -7.02 -16.90 11.10
CA LYS A 106 -6.14 -18.00 10.72
C LYS A 106 -6.88 -18.95 9.79
N LEU A 107 -6.17 -19.47 8.81
CA LEU A 107 -6.68 -20.52 7.96
C LEU A 107 -6.46 -21.84 8.68
N ASP A 108 -7.52 -22.63 8.78
CA ASP A 108 -7.49 -23.92 9.50
C ASP A 108 -7.29 -25.08 8.51
#